data_4893e68094cf152104e1bae1d674e27b
#
_entry.id   4893e68094cf152104e1bae1d674e27b
#
_cell.length_a   1.000
_cell.length_b   1.000
_cell.length_c   1.000
_cell.angle_alpha   90.00
_cell.angle_beta   90.00
_cell.angle_gamma   90.00
#
_symmetry.space_group_name_H-M   'P 1'
#
loop_
_entity.id
_entity.type
_entity.pdbx_description
1 polymer ?
#
loop_
_entity_poly.entity_id
_entity_poly.type
_entity_poly.pdbx_seq_one_letter_code
_entity_poly.pdbx_strand_id
1 'polypeptide(L)'
;GSRLRLDANGGLTLAEAHRWLMVCDRLNQASPVKIEFLEQPLPPDQHAHLVELSRQYQTPVALDESRACLEQLKAIHLSGWKGILVVKPSLVGSCIALREYLSCHPGLDLVFSSALETPIGAWHGLAWAGSLQAKTASPRAVGWGVGEFFQEGDPLTLTQLSAQERAALMQAVWERYSRP
;
A
#
# COMPACT_ATOMS: atom_id res chain seq x y z
N GLY A 1 13.86 12.27 9.94
CA GLY A 1 14.79 11.31 9.32
C GLY A 1 14.12 10.55 8.19
N SER A 2 14.91 10.04 7.25
CA SER A 2 14.40 9.23 6.15
C SER A 2 13.93 7.87 6.64
N ARG A 3 12.83 7.37 6.06
CA ARG A 3 12.32 6.02 6.29
C ARG A 3 12.45 5.21 5.01
N LEU A 4 12.92 3.98 5.12
CA LEU A 4 13.07 3.05 3.99
C LEU A 4 12.03 1.93 4.13
N ARG A 5 11.37 1.60 3.06
CA ARG A 5 10.49 0.43 2.92
C ARG A 5 11.21 -0.61 2.09
N LEU A 6 11.14 -1.84 2.52
CA LEU A 6 11.73 -2.97 1.81
C LEU A 6 10.58 -3.84 1.32
N ASP A 7 10.59 -4.17 0.04
CA ASP A 7 9.59 -5.06 -0.55
C ASP A 7 10.27 -6.32 -1.08
N ALA A 8 9.83 -7.46 -0.61
CA ALA A 8 10.35 -8.76 -0.99
C ALA A 8 9.46 -9.50 -1.99
N ASN A 9 8.26 -8.98 -2.28
CA ASN A 9 7.31 -9.57 -3.23
C ASN A 9 7.10 -11.09 -3.06
N GLY A 10 7.10 -11.57 -1.80
CA GLY A 10 6.97 -12.99 -1.49
C GLY A 10 8.16 -13.86 -1.86
N GLY A 11 9.30 -13.26 -2.21
CA GLY A 11 10.44 -13.96 -2.77
C GLY A 11 11.43 -14.58 -1.78
N LEU A 12 11.24 -14.40 -0.47
CA LEU A 12 12.15 -14.93 0.53
C LEU A 12 11.73 -16.31 1.04
N THR A 13 12.73 -17.12 1.40
CA THR A 13 12.50 -18.27 2.28
C THR A 13 12.29 -17.82 3.72
N LEU A 14 11.69 -18.66 4.56
CA LEU A 14 11.49 -18.35 5.98
C LEU A 14 12.81 -17.97 6.68
N ALA A 15 13.89 -18.70 6.40
CA ALA A 15 15.21 -18.43 6.96
C ALA A 15 15.78 -17.07 6.52
N GLU A 16 15.54 -16.67 5.29
CA GLU A 16 15.93 -15.35 4.78
C GLU A 16 15.09 -14.24 5.40
N ALA A 17 13.78 -14.42 5.51
CA ALA A 17 12.89 -13.47 6.17
C ALA A 17 13.31 -13.19 7.62
N HIS A 18 13.67 -14.24 8.38
CA HIS A 18 14.24 -14.08 9.73
C HIS A 18 15.54 -13.26 9.71
N ARG A 19 16.47 -13.55 8.78
CA ARG A 19 17.73 -12.80 8.67
C ARG A 19 17.48 -11.32 8.33
N TRP A 20 16.59 -11.04 7.38
CA TRP A 20 16.24 -9.68 7.00
C TRP A 20 15.63 -8.89 8.15
N LEU A 21 14.63 -9.44 8.84
CA LEU A 21 13.98 -8.77 9.96
C LEU A 21 14.95 -8.53 11.13
N MET A 22 15.84 -9.47 11.43
CA MET A 22 16.89 -9.29 12.44
C MET A 22 17.84 -8.14 12.08
N VAL A 23 18.22 -8.01 10.79
CA VAL A 23 19.06 -6.89 10.32
C VAL A 23 18.29 -5.58 10.39
N CYS A 24 17.02 -5.56 9.99
CA CYS A 24 16.17 -4.39 10.08
C CYS A 24 16.04 -3.87 11.52
N ASP A 25 15.81 -4.75 12.48
CA ASP A 25 15.73 -4.40 13.90
C ASP A 25 17.04 -3.78 14.41
N ARG A 26 18.19 -4.35 14.04
CA ARG A 26 19.52 -3.80 14.40
C ARG A 26 19.73 -2.41 13.78
N LEU A 27 19.40 -2.24 12.50
CA LEU A 27 19.51 -0.95 11.83
C LEU A 27 18.59 0.10 12.47
N ASN A 28 17.38 -0.29 12.84
CA ASN A 28 16.43 0.59 13.53
C ASN A 28 16.92 1.06 14.91
N GLN A 29 17.79 0.28 15.57
CA GLN A 29 18.41 0.67 16.84
C GLN A 29 19.64 1.56 16.65
N ALA A 30 20.50 1.24 15.68
CA ALA A 30 21.84 1.80 15.55
C ALA A 30 21.99 2.92 14.50
N SER A 31 21.02 3.08 13.56
CA SER A 31 21.12 3.99 12.42
C SER A 31 20.14 5.16 12.50
N PRO A 32 20.48 6.34 11.95
CA PRO A 32 19.53 7.43 11.76
C PRO A 32 18.48 7.12 10.67
N VAL A 33 18.81 6.24 9.72
CA VAL A 33 17.85 5.73 8.72
C VAL A 33 17.03 4.63 9.38
N LYS A 34 15.70 4.72 9.24
CA LYS A 34 14.77 3.75 9.83
C LYS A 34 14.13 2.90 8.76
N ILE A 35 14.14 1.59 8.96
CA ILE A 35 13.31 0.67 8.15
C ILE A 35 11.88 0.79 8.67
N GLU A 36 10.97 1.24 7.81
CA GLU A 36 9.58 1.42 8.20
C GLU A 36 8.84 0.08 8.29
N PHE A 37 9.07 -0.79 7.31
CA PHE A 37 8.55 -2.16 7.29
C PHE A 37 9.28 -3.03 6.25
N LEU A 38 9.11 -4.35 6.39
CA LEU A 38 9.40 -5.34 5.36
C LEU A 38 8.08 -5.84 4.77
N GLU A 39 7.87 -5.56 3.48
CA GLU A 39 6.66 -5.92 2.74
C GLU A 39 6.76 -7.32 2.17
N GLN A 40 5.71 -8.09 2.31
CA GLN A 40 5.47 -9.44 1.81
C GLN A 40 6.75 -10.32 1.78
N PRO A 41 7.35 -10.62 2.95
CA PRO A 41 8.59 -11.40 2.96
C PRO A 41 8.41 -12.82 2.41
N LEU A 42 7.26 -13.45 2.64
CA LEU A 42 6.97 -14.82 2.23
C LEU A 42 5.78 -14.88 1.26
N PRO A 43 5.68 -15.95 0.47
CA PRO A 43 4.49 -16.21 -0.36
C PRO A 43 3.18 -16.16 0.44
N PRO A 44 2.05 -15.78 -0.19
CA PRO A 44 0.75 -15.62 0.49
C PRO A 44 0.22 -16.88 1.17
N ASP A 45 0.55 -18.06 0.65
CA ASP A 45 0.16 -19.36 1.22
C ASP A 45 0.86 -19.70 2.55
N GLN A 46 1.93 -18.96 2.89
CA GLN A 46 2.65 -19.09 4.16
C GLN A 46 2.13 -18.14 5.25
N HIS A 47 0.83 -17.89 5.29
CA HIS A 47 0.22 -16.91 6.18
C HIS A 47 0.55 -17.15 7.67
N ALA A 48 0.59 -18.39 8.13
CA ALA A 48 0.94 -18.72 9.52
C ALA A 48 2.33 -18.20 9.90
N HIS A 49 3.32 -18.39 9.04
CA HIS A 49 4.69 -17.89 9.24
C HIS A 49 4.74 -16.36 9.16
N LEU A 50 3.97 -15.72 8.27
CA LEU A 50 3.86 -14.26 8.21
C LEU A 50 3.33 -13.68 9.53
N VAL A 51 2.32 -14.31 10.12
CA VAL A 51 1.78 -13.93 11.44
C VAL A 51 2.84 -14.11 12.53
N GLU A 52 3.60 -15.19 12.52
CA GLU A 52 4.68 -15.42 13.47
C GLU A 52 5.77 -14.36 13.35
N LEU A 53 6.26 -14.09 12.13
CA LEU A 53 7.26 -13.05 11.87
C LEU A 53 6.79 -11.68 12.37
N SER A 54 5.53 -11.31 12.12
CA SER A 54 4.97 -10.02 12.56
C SER A 54 4.91 -9.83 14.09
N ARG A 55 4.94 -10.94 14.85
CA ARG A 55 4.93 -10.92 16.31
C ARG A 55 6.33 -11.00 16.92
N GLN A 56 7.27 -11.60 16.20
CA GLN A 56 8.61 -11.89 16.71
C GLN A 56 9.55 -10.68 16.60
N TYR A 57 9.37 -9.81 15.61
CA TYR A 57 10.27 -8.72 15.30
C TYR A 57 9.66 -7.36 15.59
N GLN A 58 10.51 -6.35 15.86
CA GLN A 58 10.09 -4.96 16.10
C GLN A 58 9.80 -4.24 14.79
N THR A 59 10.56 -4.55 13.73
CA THR A 59 10.29 -4.03 12.39
C THR A 59 8.97 -4.59 11.88
N PRO A 60 7.98 -3.75 11.57
CA PRO A 60 6.69 -4.21 11.10
C PRO A 60 6.79 -5.04 9.82
N VAL A 61 5.96 -6.07 9.70
CA VAL A 61 5.71 -6.78 8.45
C VAL A 61 4.48 -6.17 7.79
N ALA A 62 4.54 -5.90 6.49
CA ALA A 62 3.42 -5.47 5.69
C ALA A 62 2.96 -6.57 4.74
N LEU A 63 1.65 -6.66 4.46
CA LEU A 63 1.09 -7.60 3.50
C LEU A 63 0.56 -6.85 2.29
N ASP A 64 0.95 -7.27 1.09
CA ASP A 64 0.43 -6.80 -0.21
C ASP A 64 -0.24 -7.94 -0.97
N GLU A 65 0.50 -8.88 -1.52
CA GLU A 65 -0.01 -9.96 -2.36
C GLU A 65 -0.94 -10.93 -1.63
N SER A 66 -0.88 -10.95 -0.32
CA SER A 66 -1.80 -11.75 0.51
C SER A 66 -3.25 -11.29 0.45
N ARG A 67 -3.54 -10.14 -0.20
CA ARG A 67 -4.88 -9.56 -0.29
C ARG A 67 -5.01 -8.57 -1.46
N ALA A 68 -5.80 -8.99 -2.43
CA ALA A 68 -6.13 -8.15 -3.58
C ALA A 68 -7.48 -7.43 -3.45
N CYS A 69 -8.37 -7.84 -2.53
CA CYS A 69 -9.71 -7.27 -2.38
C CYS A 69 -10.13 -7.07 -0.93
N LEU A 70 -11.24 -6.34 -0.72
CA LEU A 70 -11.78 -6.02 0.60
C LEU A 70 -12.11 -7.28 1.43
N GLU A 71 -12.62 -8.32 0.80
CA GLU A 71 -12.99 -9.55 1.51
C GLU A 71 -11.76 -10.26 2.09
N GLN A 72 -10.66 -10.28 1.35
CA GLN A 72 -9.39 -10.82 1.84
C GLN A 72 -8.80 -9.94 2.95
N LEU A 73 -8.90 -8.62 2.82
CA LEU A 73 -8.49 -7.69 3.88
C LEU A 73 -9.25 -7.97 5.18
N LYS A 74 -10.57 -8.13 5.10
CA LYS A 74 -11.41 -8.48 6.26
C LYS A 74 -11.00 -9.81 6.87
N ALA A 75 -10.81 -10.85 6.05
CA ALA A 75 -10.40 -12.17 6.51
C ALA A 75 -9.07 -12.14 7.28
N ILE A 76 -8.07 -11.42 6.74
CA ILE A 76 -6.77 -11.26 7.39
C ILE A 76 -6.89 -10.47 8.70
N HIS A 77 -7.65 -9.38 8.72
CA HIS A 77 -7.89 -8.63 9.95
C HIS A 77 -8.56 -9.52 11.03
N LEU A 78 -9.58 -10.28 10.66
CA LEU A 78 -10.29 -11.20 11.56
C LEU A 78 -9.41 -12.38 12.00
N SER A 79 -8.39 -12.77 11.26
CA SER A 79 -7.41 -13.79 11.69
C SER A 79 -6.47 -13.29 12.79
N GLY A 80 -6.57 -12.03 13.19
CA GLY A 80 -5.75 -11.43 14.24
C GLY A 80 -4.43 -10.84 13.76
N TRP A 81 -4.32 -10.52 12.47
CA TRP A 81 -3.17 -9.79 11.93
C TRP A 81 -2.96 -8.45 12.64
N LYS A 82 -1.72 -8.15 13.02
CA LYS A 82 -1.34 -6.92 13.74
C LYS A 82 -0.35 -6.05 12.98
N GLY A 83 0.16 -6.54 11.85
CA GLY A 83 1.09 -5.79 10.99
C GLY A 83 0.36 -4.81 10.07
N ILE A 84 1.12 -4.24 9.16
CA ILE A 84 0.63 -3.28 8.18
C ILE A 84 -0.11 -4.00 7.04
N LEU A 85 -1.11 -3.34 6.49
CA LEU A 85 -1.83 -3.79 5.31
C LEU A 85 -1.64 -2.76 4.18
N VAL A 86 -1.00 -3.16 3.07
CA VAL A 86 -0.86 -2.32 1.86
C VAL A 86 -2.17 -2.38 1.08
N VAL A 87 -2.84 -1.30 0.79
CA VAL A 87 -4.14 -1.24 0.11
C VAL A 87 -4.00 -0.54 -1.24
N LYS A 88 -4.40 -1.24 -2.29
CA LYS A 88 -4.47 -0.70 -3.66
C LYS A 88 -5.93 -0.34 -3.97
N PRO A 89 -6.31 0.95 -3.94
CA PRO A 89 -7.72 1.36 -4.08
C PRO A 89 -8.40 0.83 -5.34
N SER A 90 -7.65 0.70 -6.44
CA SER A 90 -8.16 0.16 -7.72
C SER A 90 -8.47 -1.35 -7.67
N LEU A 91 -7.88 -2.09 -6.74
CA LEU A 91 -8.09 -3.55 -6.60
C LEU A 91 -9.05 -3.91 -5.47
N VAL A 92 -9.25 -3.01 -4.51
CA VAL A 92 -10.03 -3.32 -3.30
C VAL A 92 -11.51 -3.62 -3.57
N GLY A 93 -12.00 -3.27 -4.76
CA GLY A 93 -13.41 -3.35 -5.14
C GLY A 93 -14.14 -2.05 -4.78
N SER A 94 -15.01 -2.07 -3.76
CA SER A 94 -15.75 -0.88 -3.35
C SER A 94 -14.97 -0.02 -2.35
N CYS A 95 -14.49 1.13 -2.77
CA CYS A 95 -13.87 2.11 -1.86
C CYS A 95 -14.86 2.65 -0.81
N ILE A 96 -16.17 2.68 -1.11
CA ILE A 96 -17.20 3.06 -0.15
C ILE A 96 -17.28 2.01 0.96
N ALA A 97 -17.36 0.73 0.61
CA ALA A 97 -17.38 -0.36 1.58
C ALA A 97 -16.08 -0.43 2.40
N LEU A 98 -14.92 -0.15 1.78
CA LEU A 98 -13.66 0.00 2.51
C LEU A 98 -13.74 1.13 3.54
N ARG A 99 -14.24 2.30 3.15
CA ARG A 99 -14.39 3.45 4.05
C ARG A 99 -15.30 3.13 5.25
N GLU A 100 -16.41 2.45 5.00
CA GLU A 100 -17.33 2.00 6.05
C GLU A 100 -16.64 1.02 6.99
N TYR A 101 -15.93 0.04 6.43
CA TYR A 101 -15.17 -0.93 7.22
C TYR A 101 -14.12 -0.27 8.12
N LEU A 102 -13.33 0.67 7.57
CA LEU A 102 -12.32 1.41 8.33
C LEU A 102 -12.95 2.29 9.42
N SER A 103 -14.13 2.84 9.18
CA SER A 103 -14.84 3.64 10.19
C SER A 103 -15.24 2.79 11.42
N CYS A 104 -15.51 1.50 11.21
CA CYS A 104 -15.79 0.54 12.29
C CYS A 104 -14.52 -0.04 12.92
N HIS A 105 -13.36 0.09 12.26
CA HIS A 105 -12.08 -0.51 12.69
C HIS A 105 -10.94 0.52 12.63
N PRO A 106 -10.96 1.59 13.44
CA PRO A 106 -10.00 2.70 13.36
C PRO A 106 -8.57 2.31 13.76
N GLY A 107 -8.38 1.11 14.32
CA GLY A 107 -7.06 0.61 14.73
C GLY A 107 -6.25 -0.07 13.63
N LEU A 108 -6.78 -0.17 12.40
CA LEU A 108 -6.04 -0.78 11.28
C LEU A 108 -4.88 0.12 10.82
N ASP A 109 -3.70 -0.48 10.68
CA ASP A 109 -2.52 0.18 10.16
C ASP A 109 -2.40 -0.11 8.65
N LEU A 110 -2.56 0.93 7.84
CA LEU A 110 -2.65 0.82 6.39
C LEU A 110 -1.60 1.66 5.68
N VAL A 111 -1.12 1.14 4.55
CA VAL A 111 -0.40 1.88 3.52
C VAL A 111 -1.19 1.82 2.23
N PHE A 112 -1.46 2.96 1.63
CA PHE A 112 -2.08 3.02 0.31
C PHE A 112 -1.00 3.02 -0.78
N SER A 113 -1.18 2.18 -1.80
CA SER A 113 -0.22 2.00 -2.89
C SER A 113 -0.92 1.92 -4.24
N SER A 114 -0.16 2.17 -5.30
CA SER A 114 -0.59 1.99 -6.70
C SER A 114 -0.67 0.51 -7.06
N ALA A 115 -1.53 0.19 -8.03
CA ALA A 115 -1.55 -1.08 -8.75
C ALA A 115 -1.16 -0.90 -10.23
N LEU A 116 -0.31 0.07 -10.54
CA LEU A 116 0.09 0.44 -11.91
C LEU A 116 -1.10 0.93 -12.76
N GLU A 117 -1.92 1.76 -12.17
CA GLU A 117 -3.08 2.37 -12.83
C GLU A 117 -2.66 3.38 -13.90
N THR A 118 -3.55 3.61 -14.85
CA THR A 118 -3.47 4.79 -15.73
C THR A 118 -3.48 6.10 -14.92
N PRO A 119 -3.04 7.24 -15.48
CA PRO A 119 -3.05 8.53 -14.77
C PRO A 119 -4.41 8.88 -14.12
N ILE A 120 -5.52 8.56 -14.78
CA ILE A 120 -6.87 8.79 -14.21
C ILE A 120 -7.11 7.89 -12.99
N GLY A 121 -6.79 6.59 -13.12
CA GLY A 121 -6.92 5.62 -12.02
C GLY A 121 -6.04 5.99 -10.84
N ALA A 122 -4.79 6.38 -11.10
CA ALA A 122 -3.84 6.82 -10.08
C ALA A 122 -4.35 8.07 -9.33
N TRP A 123 -4.90 9.07 -10.05
CA TRP A 123 -5.48 10.25 -9.43
C TRP A 123 -6.67 9.90 -8.51
N HIS A 124 -7.58 9.04 -8.97
CA HIS A 124 -8.68 8.56 -8.14
C HIS A 124 -8.18 7.78 -6.92
N GLY A 125 -7.19 6.90 -7.13
CA GLY A 125 -6.56 6.14 -6.05
C GLY A 125 -5.96 7.06 -4.99
N LEU A 126 -5.22 8.10 -5.40
CA LEU A 126 -4.64 9.09 -4.49
C LEU A 126 -5.71 9.90 -3.75
N ALA A 127 -6.78 10.33 -4.44
CA ALA A 127 -7.89 11.04 -3.81
C ALA A 127 -8.58 10.18 -2.74
N TRP A 128 -8.82 8.91 -3.03
CA TRP A 128 -9.34 7.95 -2.06
C TRP A 128 -8.37 7.70 -0.90
N ALA A 129 -7.09 7.46 -1.18
CA ALA A 129 -6.06 7.30 -0.16
C ALA A 129 -6.06 8.49 0.80
N GLY A 130 -6.04 9.72 0.28
CA GLY A 130 -6.10 10.94 1.11
C GLY A 130 -7.34 11.00 2.00
N SER A 131 -8.52 10.62 1.48
CA SER A 131 -9.78 10.63 2.25
C SER A 131 -9.85 9.52 3.31
N LEU A 132 -9.15 8.40 3.09
CA LEU A 132 -9.18 7.24 3.97
C LEU A 132 -8.10 7.28 5.03
N GLN A 133 -6.95 7.94 4.77
CA GLN A 133 -5.84 8.03 5.73
C GLN A 133 -6.26 8.61 7.08
N ALA A 134 -7.20 9.56 7.09
CA ALA A 134 -7.72 10.13 8.34
C ALA A 134 -8.47 9.10 9.23
N LYS A 135 -8.75 7.92 8.70
CA LYS A 135 -9.46 6.82 9.40
C LYS A 135 -8.53 5.68 9.80
N THR A 136 -7.23 5.80 9.53
CA THR A 136 -6.24 4.77 9.87
C THR A 136 -5.58 5.08 11.22
N ALA A 137 -4.98 4.06 11.85
CA ALA A 137 -4.28 4.20 13.12
C ALA A 137 -3.08 5.14 13.02
N SER A 138 -2.40 5.17 11.88
CA SER A 138 -1.21 5.98 11.61
C SER A 138 -1.20 6.42 10.16
N PRO A 139 -1.29 7.72 9.86
CA PRO A 139 -1.09 8.19 8.49
C PRO A 139 0.33 7.87 8.00
N ARG A 140 0.43 7.14 6.90
CA ARG A 140 1.70 6.75 6.28
C ARG A 140 1.84 7.39 4.91
N ALA A 141 3.08 7.62 4.46
CA ALA A 141 3.32 8.03 3.09
C ALA A 141 2.74 6.99 2.11
N VAL A 142 2.13 7.46 1.03
CA VAL A 142 1.56 6.60 0.00
C VAL A 142 2.64 6.07 -0.95
N GLY A 143 2.42 4.91 -1.58
CA GLY A 143 3.31 4.28 -2.54
C GLY A 143 2.83 4.49 -3.98
N TRP A 144 3.12 5.65 -4.59
CA TRP A 144 2.67 6.00 -5.95
C TRP A 144 3.81 6.38 -6.91
N GLY A 145 5.01 5.86 -6.72
CA GLY A 145 6.18 6.14 -7.56
C GLY A 145 6.22 5.37 -8.88
N VAL A 146 5.09 5.19 -9.56
CA VAL A 146 4.99 4.36 -10.78
C VAL A 146 4.81 5.17 -12.07
N GLY A 147 4.93 6.49 -12.02
CA GLY A 147 4.72 7.38 -13.18
C GLY A 147 5.63 7.12 -14.36
N GLU A 148 6.85 6.61 -14.12
CA GLU A 148 7.83 6.29 -15.15
C GLU A 148 7.40 5.17 -16.12
N PHE A 149 6.45 4.33 -15.72
CA PHE A 149 5.91 3.26 -16.57
C PHE A 149 4.89 3.74 -17.59
N PHE A 150 4.42 4.99 -17.49
CA PHE A 150 3.43 5.55 -18.39
C PHE A 150 4.01 6.75 -19.14
N GLN A 151 3.83 6.79 -20.47
CA GLN A 151 4.29 7.88 -21.33
C GLN A 151 3.61 9.24 -21.07
N GLU A 152 2.56 9.27 -20.26
CA GLU A 152 1.65 10.41 -20.08
C GLU A 152 1.89 11.21 -18.79
N GLY A 153 3.04 11.01 -18.15
CA GLY A 153 3.46 11.82 -17.00
C GLY A 153 3.14 11.19 -15.64
N ASP A 154 3.79 11.74 -14.62
CA ASP A 154 3.66 11.30 -13.24
C ASP A 154 2.24 11.59 -12.73
N PRO A 155 1.50 10.59 -12.22
CA PRO A 155 0.20 10.81 -11.59
C PRO A 155 0.25 11.82 -10.43
N LEU A 156 1.39 12.03 -9.80
CA LEU A 156 1.57 13.05 -8.77
C LEU A 156 1.46 14.47 -9.32
N THR A 157 1.82 14.71 -10.60
CA THR A 157 1.61 16.02 -11.25
C THR A 157 0.14 16.39 -11.36
N LEU A 158 -0.78 15.43 -11.46
CA LEU A 158 -2.22 15.68 -11.50
C LEU A 158 -2.72 16.31 -10.20
N THR A 159 -2.08 16.06 -9.06
CA THR A 159 -2.47 16.68 -7.79
C THR A 159 -2.11 18.16 -7.72
N GLN A 160 -1.16 18.62 -8.53
CA GLN A 160 -0.72 20.01 -8.62
C GLN A 160 -1.60 20.84 -9.57
N LEU A 161 -2.39 20.20 -10.44
CA LEU A 161 -3.30 20.86 -11.37
C LEU A 161 -4.52 21.40 -10.64
N SER A 162 -5.03 22.53 -11.12
CA SER A 162 -6.34 23.05 -10.74
C SER A 162 -7.46 22.07 -11.12
N ALA A 163 -8.64 22.24 -10.54
CA ALA A 163 -9.80 21.40 -10.89
C ALA A 163 -10.15 21.46 -12.38
N GLN A 164 -9.97 22.63 -13.00
CA GLN A 164 -10.27 22.85 -14.42
C GLN A 164 -9.25 22.16 -15.33
N GLU A 165 -7.95 22.24 -14.99
CA GLU A 165 -6.89 21.56 -15.73
C GLU A 165 -7.02 20.04 -15.64
N ARG A 166 -7.36 19.53 -14.46
CA ARG A 166 -7.66 18.10 -14.27
C ARG A 166 -8.83 17.63 -15.12
N ALA A 167 -9.94 18.40 -15.13
CA ALA A 167 -11.11 18.05 -15.92
C ALA A 167 -10.77 18.02 -17.43
N ALA A 168 -10.02 18.99 -17.92
CA ALA A 168 -9.60 19.05 -19.32
C ALA A 168 -8.68 17.86 -19.68
N LEU A 169 -7.74 17.52 -18.82
CA LEU A 169 -6.86 16.36 -19.03
C LEU A 169 -7.64 15.05 -19.04
N MET A 170 -8.57 14.87 -18.08
CA MET A 170 -9.41 13.67 -18.02
C MET A 170 -10.29 13.53 -19.27
N GLN A 171 -10.83 14.64 -19.76
CA GLN A 171 -11.61 14.65 -21.00
C GLN A 171 -10.75 14.24 -22.21
N ALA A 172 -9.55 14.80 -22.34
CA ALA A 172 -8.62 14.46 -23.41
C ALA A 172 -8.20 12.98 -23.39
N VAL A 173 -7.92 12.44 -22.21
CA VAL A 173 -7.60 11.00 -22.04
C VAL A 173 -8.81 10.14 -22.39
N TRP A 174 -10.02 10.51 -21.92
CA TRP A 174 -11.24 9.81 -22.30
C TRP A 174 -11.46 9.77 -23.80
N GLU A 175 -11.33 10.91 -24.49
CA GLU A 175 -11.49 11.01 -25.94
C GLU A 175 -10.47 10.19 -26.71
N ARG A 176 -9.25 10.07 -26.19
CA ARG A 176 -8.18 9.27 -26.79
C ARG A 176 -8.45 7.76 -26.71
N TYR A 177 -8.96 7.28 -25.58
CA TYR A 177 -9.10 5.84 -25.32
C TYR A 177 -10.52 5.31 -25.50
N SER A 178 -11.54 6.14 -25.67
CA SER A 178 -12.92 5.72 -25.92
C SER A 178 -13.27 5.58 -27.39
N ARG A 179 -12.35 5.87 -28.30
CA ARG A 179 -12.58 5.63 -29.74
C ARG A 179 -12.30 4.15 -30.05
N PRO A 180 -13.22 3.47 -30.78
CA PRO A 180 -13.03 2.11 -31.20
C PRO A 180 -11.88 1.93 -32.18
#